data_206a62bfdd8d185e4423902d965a934c
#
_entry.id   206a62bfdd8d185e4423902d965a934c
#
_cell.length_a   1.000
_cell.length_b   1.000
_cell.length_c   1.000
_cell.angle_alpha   90.00
_cell.angle_beta   90.00
_cell.angle_gamma   90.00
#
_symmetry.space_group_name_H-M   'P 1'
#
loop_
_entity.id
_entity.type
_entity.pdbx_description
1 polymer ?
#
loop_
_entity_poly.entity_id
_entity_poly.type
_entity_poly.pdbx_seq_one_letter_code
_entity_poly.pdbx_strand_id
1 'polypeptide(L)'
;DVTAQVLTVKSFPLSIDFKGRIEVQGEAIMRLSVLDEYNKTADEPLKNARNAVAGAIRNLDPKVTEKRRVEILFYNVNYIENGDIKTQEECVEFLKNSGFKVHPFFKVCKGISSVMSAIKEIEFNRKTLDILTDGAVVKVNDFSLRNSLGATDKFPRWALAFKFEAEEVTTSLGSLLSQFKL
;
A
#
# COMPACT_ATOMS: atom_id res chain seq x y z
N ASP A 1 16.42 -8.03 7.81
CA ASP A 1 15.63 -9.14 7.29
C ASP A 1 14.32 -9.26 8.08
N VAL A 2 13.20 -9.36 7.38
CA VAL A 2 11.84 -9.47 7.93
C VAL A 2 11.11 -10.71 7.41
N THR A 3 11.85 -11.69 6.93
CA THR A 3 11.31 -12.91 6.34
C THR A 3 10.33 -13.62 7.29
N ALA A 4 10.71 -13.75 8.56
CA ALA A 4 9.87 -14.44 9.56
C ALA A 4 8.52 -13.72 9.75
N GLN A 5 8.51 -12.38 9.74
CA GLN A 5 7.30 -11.57 9.83
C GLN A 5 6.43 -11.74 8.57
N VAL A 6 7.04 -11.67 7.39
CA VAL A 6 6.31 -11.79 6.11
C VAL A 6 5.67 -13.17 5.96
N LEU A 7 6.32 -14.23 6.44
CA LEU A 7 5.76 -15.59 6.41
C LEU A 7 4.50 -15.77 7.26
N THR A 8 4.22 -14.87 8.22
CA THR A 8 2.96 -14.86 8.98
C THR A 8 1.83 -14.11 8.29
N VAL A 9 2.13 -13.38 7.21
CA VAL A 9 1.16 -12.56 6.48
C VAL A 9 0.33 -13.42 5.53
N LYS A 10 -0.94 -13.62 5.85
CA LYS A 10 -1.85 -14.50 5.08
C LYS A 10 -2.10 -14.05 3.63
N SER A 11 -1.88 -12.78 3.33
CA SER A 11 -2.01 -12.25 1.95
C SER A 11 -0.77 -12.46 1.09
N PHE A 12 0.29 -13.03 1.66
CA PHE A 12 1.52 -13.36 0.94
C PHE A 12 1.46 -14.83 0.47
N PRO A 13 1.53 -15.12 -0.85
CA PRO A 13 1.53 -16.48 -1.35
C PRO A 13 2.86 -17.16 -0.99
N LEU A 14 2.80 -18.31 -0.33
CA LEU A 14 4.01 -19.09 0.04
C LEU A 14 4.61 -19.84 -1.14
N SER A 15 3.86 -20.00 -2.22
CA SER A 15 4.32 -20.58 -3.49
C SER A 15 3.56 -19.96 -4.65
N ILE A 16 4.23 -19.89 -5.81
CA ILE A 16 3.65 -19.44 -7.07
C ILE A 16 4.09 -20.39 -8.19
N ASP A 17 3.34 -20.43 -9.29
CA ASP A 17 3.65 -21.31 -10.42
C ASP A 17 4.87 -20.83 -11.23
N PHE A 18 5.21 -19.56 -11.13
CA PHE A 18 6.39 -18.99 -11.80
C PHE A 18 7.67 -19.66 -11.32
N LYS A 19 8.49 -20.11 -12.27
CA LYS A 19 9.78 -20.75 -12.01
C LYS A 19 10.92 -19.82 -12.43
N GLY A 20 11.59 -19.26 -11.48
CA GLY A 20 12.68 -18.31 -11.68
C GLY A 20 12.71 -17.28 -10.57
N ARG A 21 13.72 -16.41 -10.63
CA ARG A 21 13.83 -15.31 -9.69
C ARG A 21 12.83 -14.20 -10.02
N ILE A 22 12.12 -13.73 -9.00
CA ILE A 22 11.22 -12.60 -9.11
C ILE A 22 11.41 -11.66 -7.93
N GLU A 23 11.31 -10.35 -8.18
CA GLU A 23 11.28 -9.32 -7.15
C GLU A 23 9.98 -8.54 -7.26
N VAL A 24 9.14 -8.65 -6.26
CA VAL A 24 7.84 -7.97 -6.19
C VAL A 24 7.88 -6.87 -5.13
N GLN A 25 7.13 -5.80 -5.36
CA GLN A 25 7.02 -4.68 -4.44
C GLN A 25 5.57 -4.50 -3.99
N GLY A 26 5.41 -4.31 -2.69
CA GLY A 26 4.10 -4.10 -2.06
C GLY A 26 4.20 -3.19 -0.85
N GLU A 27 3.07 -2.79 -0.34
CA GLU A 27 2.94 -2.04 0.91
C GLU A 27 2.23 -2.90 1.95
N ALA A 28 2.84 -2.97 3.15
CA ALA A 28 2.22 -3.61 4.28
C ALA A 28 1.20 -2.67 4.92
N ILE A 29 -0.02 -3.18 5.13
CA ILE A 29 -1.15 -2.43 5.66
C ILE A 29 -1.82 -3.16 6.82
N MET A 30 -2.56 -2.42 7.64
CA MET A 30 -3.56 -2.92 8.57
C MET A 30 -4.90 -2.30 8.21
N ARG A 31 -5.93 -3.13 8.07
CA ARG A 31 -7.28 -2.62 7.78
C ARG A 31 -7.80 -1.81 8.95
N LEU A 32 -8.61 -0.81 8.67
CA LEU A 32 -9.19 0.05 9.72
C LEU A 32 -10.13 -0.76 10.63
N SER A 33 -10.95 -1.65 10.06
CA SER A 33 -11.79 -2.59 10.82
C SER A 33 -10.97 -3.52 11.72
N VAL A 34 -9.80 -3.95 11.27
CA VAL A 34 -8.88 -4.79 12.06
C VAL A 34 -8.25 -3.98 13.20
N LEU A 35 -7.90 -2.72 12.95
CA LEU A 35 -7.41 -1.81 13.99
C LEU A 35 -8.45 -1.61 15.08
N ASP A 36 -9.69 -1.34 14.68
CA ASP A 36 -10.81 -1.14 15.61
C ASP A 36 -11.10 -2.39 16.43
N GLU A 37 -11.08 -3.57 15.79
CA GLU A 37 -11.28 -4.84 16.49
C GLU A 37 -10.14 -5.13 17.48
N TYR A 38 -8.89 -4.93 17.05
CA TYR A 38 -7.72 -5.10 17.91
C TYR A 38 -7.80 -4.21 19.16
N ASN A 39 -8.18 -2.94 18.97
CA ASN A 39 -8.24 -1.96 20.04
C ASN A 39 -9.35 -2.23 21.07
N LYS A 40 -10.37 -3.04 20.76
CA LYS A 40 -11.41 -3.42 21.72
C LYS A 40 -10.90 -4.29 22.86
N THR A 41 -9.81 -5.04 22.63
CA THR A 41 -9.27 -6.03 23.59
C THR A 41 -7.81 -5.79 23.94
N ALA A 42 -7.19 -4.75 23.38
CA ALA A 42 -5.78 -4.45 23.63
C ALA A 42 -5.61 -3.65 24.92
N ASP A 43 -4.67 -4.06 25.77
CA ASP A 43 -4.27 -3.29 26.96
C ASP A 43 -3.70 -1.92 26.57
N GLU A 44 -2.97 -1.87 25.45
CA GLU A 44 -2.44 -0.64 24.85
C GLU A 44 -3.02 -0.45 23.44
N PRO A 45 -4.04 0.39 23.27
CA PRO A 45 -4.64 0.65 21.97
C PRO A 45 -3.66 1.29 20.98
N LEU A 46 -3.70 0.83 19.73
CA LEU A 46 -2.91 1.36 18.63
C LEU A 46 -3.59 2.63 18.08
N LYS A 47 -2.84 3.72 17.99
CA LYS A 47 -3.37 5.02 17.57
C LYS A 47 -3.54 5.17 16.05
N ASN A 48 -2.74 4.44 15.26
CA ASN A 48 -2.66 4.63 13.82
C ASN A 48 -2.27 3.32 13.12
N ALA A 49 -3.02 2.95 12.09
CA ALA A 49 -2.80 1.71 11.33
C ALA A 49 -1.39 1.63 10.71
N ARG A 50 -0.86 2.74 10.16
CA ARG A 50 0.49 2.79 9.57
C ARG A 50 1.57 2.53 10.62
N ASN A 51 1.48 3.17 11.79
CA ASN A 51 2.42 2.95 12.89
C ASN A 51 2.29 1.54 13.48
N ALA A 52 1.06 1.01 13.52
CA ALA A 52 0.80 -0.36 13.97
C ALA A 52 1.51 -1.39 13.09
N VAL A 53 1.47 -1.21 11.77
CA VAL A 53 2.18 -2.06 10.80
C VAL A 53 3.69 -1.93 10.95
N ALA A 54 4.21 -0.69 10.99
CA ALA A 54 5.64 -0.46 11.14
C ALA A 54 6.19 -1.09 12.42
N GLY A 55 5.44 -0.97 13.53
CA GLY A 55 5.77 -1.61 14.81
C GLY A 55 5.68 -3.14 14.75
N ALA A 56 4.74 -3.70 13.99
CA ALA A 56 4.63 -5.15 13.80
C ALA A 56 5.81 -5.72 13.02
N ILE A 57 6.12 -5.13 11.86
CA ILE A 57 7.18 -5.63 10.98
C ILE A 57 8.58 -5.48 11.61
N ARG A 58 8.78 -4.45 12.44
CA ARG A 58 10.04 -4.24 13.16
C ARG A 58 10.18 -5.08 14.42
N ASN A 59 9.11 -5.68 14.90
CA ASN A 59 9.14 -6.51 16.11
C ASN A 59 9.91 -7.81 15.81
N LEU A 60 10.74 -8.24 16.77
CA LEU A 60 11.49 -9.49 16.65
C LEU A 60 10.60 -10.73 16.73
N ASP A 61 9.45 -10.64 17.42
CA ASP A 61 8.47 -11.72 17.50
C ASP A 61 7.48 -11.65 16.32
N PRO A 62 7.53 -12.59 15.36
CA PRO A 62 6.62 -12.61 14.20
C PRO A 62 5.14 -12.79 14.60
N LYS A 63 4.85 -13.31 15.79
CA LYS A 63 3.47 -13.43 16.31
C LYS A 63 2.78 -12.07 16.46
N VAL A 64 3.55 -10.99 16.67
CA VAL A 64 2.99 -9.63 16.69
C VAL A 64 2.41 -9.25 15.33
N THR A 65 3.11 -9.58 14.24
CA THR A 65 2.62 -9.37 12.85
C THR A 65 1.36 -10.18 12.59
N GLU A 66 1.35 -11.44 13.00
CA GLU A 66 0.19 -12.32 12.87
C GLU A 66 -1.02 -11.80 13.67
N LYS A 67 -0.83 -11.47 14.96
CA LYS A 67 -1.87 -10.94 15.85
C LYS A 67 -2.49 -9.65 15.31
N ARG A 68 -1.69 -8.79 14.69
CA ARG A 68 -2.14 -7.54 14.07
C ARG A 68 -2.75 -7.74 12.69
N ARG A 69 -2.81 -8.97 12.18
CA ARG A 69 -3.37 -9.34 10.87
C ARG A 69 -2.91 -8.42 9.76
N VAL A 70 -1.58 -8.19 9.71
CA VAL A 70 -0.96 -7.37 8.65
C VAL A 70 -1.23 -8.02 7.29
N GLU A 71 -1.58 -7.21 6.30
CA GLU A 71 -1.71 -7.60 4.90
C GLU A 71 -0.64 -6.91 4.06
N ILE A 72 -0.29 -7.48 2.92
CA ILE A 72 0.56 -6.82 1.92
C ILE A 72 -0.25 -6.66 0.64
N LEU A 73 -0.31 -5.44 0.13
CA LEU A 73 -0.89 -5.11 -1.17
C LEU A 73 0.23 -4.86 -2.16
N PHE A 74 0.33 -5.74 -3.14
CA PHE A 74 1.37 -5.68 -4.16
C PHE A 74 0.96 -4.77 -5.31
N TYR A 75 1.93 -4.06 -5.89
CA TYR A 75 1.66 -3.09 -6.95
C TYR A 75 2.75 -3.02 -8.02
N ASN A 76 3.88 -3.73 -7.85
CA ASN A 76 4.96 -3.71 -8.83
C ASN A 76 5.75 -5.02 -8.88
N VAL A 77 6.30 -5.33 -10.05
CA VAL A 77 7.34 -6.33 -10.26
C VAL A 77 8.59 -5.59 -10.69
N ASN A 78 9.61 -5.57 -9.82
CA ASN A 78 10.85 -4.85 -10.09
C ASN A 78 11.80 -5.66 -10.96
N TYR A 79 11.73 -6.99 -10.84
CA TYR A 79 12.54 -7.91 -11.61
C TYR A 79 11.77 -9.22 -11.84
N ILE A 80 11.89 -9.77 -13.03
CA ILE A 80 11.39 -11.10 -13.38
C ILE A 80 12.39 -11.79 -14.32
N GLU A 81 12.86 -12.96 -13.92
CA GLU A 81 13.81 -13.75 -14.70
C GLU A 81 13.09 -14.39 -15.89
N ASN A 82 13.60 -14.19 -17.10
CA ASN A 82 13.03 -14.71 -18.35
C ASN A 82 11.57 -14.31 -18.58
N GLY A 83 11.11 -13.24 -17.94
CA GLY A 83 9.77 -12.67 -18.13
C GLY A 83 9.81 -11.42 -19.02
N ASP A 84 8.69 -11.12 -19.65
CA ASP A 84 8.54 -9.99 -20.56
C ASP A 84 7.29 -9.16 -20.18
N ILE A 85 7.37 -8.47 -19.03
CA ILE A 85 6.34 -7.51 -18.59
C ILE A 85 6.69 -6.14 -19.17
N LYS A 86 5.83 -5.59 -20.02
CA LYS A 86 6.04 -4.33 -20.75
C LYS A 86 5.25 -3.17 -20.18
N THR A 87 4.19 -3.44 -19.44
CA THR A 87 3.28 -2.41 -18.94
C THR A 87 2.95 -2.61 -17.47
N GLN A 88 2.49 -1.53 -16.81
CA GLN A 88 1.99 -1.61 -15.44
C GLN A 88 0.73 -2.48 -15.34
N GLU A 89 -0.09 -2.48 -16.37
CA GLU A 89 -1.29 -3.32 -16.44
C GLU A 89 -0.92 -4.80 -16.43
N GLU A 90 -0.01 -5.24 -17.32
CA GLU A 90 0.53 -6.59 -17.34
C GLU A 90 1.19 -6.98 -16.01
N CYS A 91 1.89 -6.05 -15.37
CA CYS A 91 2.49 -6.24 -14.06
C CYS A 91 1.42 -6.57 -12.99
N VAL A 92 0.35 -5.79 -12.93
CA VAL A 92 -0.74 -6.02 -11.97
C VAL A 92 -1.49 -7.31 -12.28
N GLU A 93 -1.69 -7.62 -13.55
CA GLU A 93 -2.31 -8.87 -13.98
C GLU A 93 -1.46 -10.09 -13.60
N PHE A 94 -0.15 -10.04 -13.85
CA PHE A 94 0.78 -11.07 -13.42
C PHE A 94 0.71 -11.30 -11.90
N LEU A 95 0.72 -10.23 -11.10
CA LEU A 95 0.61 -10.34 -9.64
C LEU A 95 -0.70 -11.02 -9.22
N LYS A 96 -1.83 -10.64 -9.81
CA LYS A 96 -3.13 -11.27 -9.53
C LYS A 96 -3.14 -12.75 -9.89
N ASN A 97 -2.67 -13.09 -11.08
CA ASN A 97 -2.65 -14.46 -11.59
C ASN A 97 -1.70 -15.36 -10.79
N SER A 98 -0.66 -14.78 -10.20
CA SER A 98 0.28 -15.46 -9.30
C SER A 98 -0.19 -15.52 -7.84
N GLY A 99 -1.42 -15.08 -7.53
CA GLY A 99 -2.00 -15.15 -6.19
C GLY A 99 -1.55 -14.04 -5.23
N PHE A 100 -0.85 -13.03 -5.70
CA PHE A 100 -0.53 -11.86 -4.89
C PHE A 100 -1.76 -10.96 -4.72
N LYS A 101 -2.00 -10.50 -3.51
CA LYS A 101 -3.08 -9.55 -3.23
C LYS A 101 -2.68 -8.16 -3.73
N VAL A 102 -3.45 -7.61 -4.68
CA VAL A 102 -3.20 -6.27 -5.22
C VAL A 102 -4.17 -5.25 -4.63
N HIS A 103 -3.83 -3.96 -4.76
CA HIS A 103 -4.73 -2.89 -4.33
C HIS A 103 -6.06 -2.96 -5.09
N PRO A 104 -7.22 -2.84 -4.43
CA PRO A 104 -8.53 -2.98 -5.06
C PRO A 104 -8.80 -1.93 -6.14
N PHE A 105 -8.17 -0.75 -6.02
CA PHE A 105 -8.29 0.30 -7.02
C PHE A 105 -7.06 0.31 -7.93
N PHE A 106 -7.27 -0.05 -9.18
CA PHE A 106 -6.31 0.08 -10.28
C PHE A 106 -7.09 0.39 -11.55
N LYS A 107 -6.68 1.44 -12.27
CA LYS A 107 -7.38 1.89 -13.48
C LYS A 107 -6.38 2.37 -14.53
N VAL A 108 -6.49 1.83 -15.73
CA VAL A 108 -5.76 2.33 -16.89
C VAL A 108 -6.54 3.50 -17.48
N CYS A 109 -5.85 4.63 -17.65
CA CYS A 109 -6.45 5.88 -18.13
C CYS A 109 -5.81 6.34 -19.43
N LYS A 110 -6.62 6.89 -20.34
CA LYS A 110 -6.14 7.52 -21.58
C LYS A 110 -6.38 9.03 -21.50
N GLY A 111 -5.28 9.78 -21.42
CA GLY A 111 -5.28 11.24 -21.35
C GLY A 111 -5.60 11.80 -19.94
N ILE A 112 -5.26 13.07 -19.76
CA ILE A 112 -5.32 13.74 -18.45
C ILE A 112 -6.74 13.81 -17.87
N SER A 113 -7.75 14.00 -18.69
CA SER A 113 -9.14 14.09 -18.22
C SER A 113 -9.61 12.81 -17.55
N SER A 114 -9.27 11.63 -18.09
CA SER A 114 -9.63 10.35 -17.49
C SER A 114 -8.81 10.07 -16.21
N VAL A 115 -7.56 10.53 -16.15
CA VAL A 115 -6.74 10.46 -14.93
C VAL A 115 -7.37 11.30 -13.83
N MET A 116 -7.75 12.55 -14.11
CA MET A 116 -8.38 13.43 -13.12
C MET A 116 -9.73 12.88 -12.63
N SER A 117 -10.52 12.26 -13.53
CA SER A 117 -11.76 11.61 -13.14
C SER A 117 -11.52 10.42 -12.20
N ALA A 118 -10.50 9.59 -12.50
CA ALA A 118 -10.12 8.47 -11.65
C ALA A 118 -9.62 8.92 -10.27
N ILE A 119 -8.85 10.00 -10.19
CA ILE A 119 -8.38 10.59 -8.93
C ILE A 119 -9.58 11.03 -8.07
N LYS A 120 -10.54 11.75 -8.65
CA LYS A 120 -11.77 12.18 -7.94
C LYS A 120 -12.60 10.99 -7.48
N GLU A 121 -12.68 9.93 -8.28
CA GLU A 121 -13.38 8.69 -7.91
C GLU A 121 -12.74 8.03 -6.68
N ILE A 122 -11.40 7.94 -6.61
CA ILE A 122 -10.69 7.43 -5.44
C ILE A 122 -10.93 8.32 -4.23
N GLU A 123 -10.80 9.64 -4.39
CA GLU A 123 -11.00 10.61 -3.32
C GLU A 123 -12.40 10.52 -2.71
N PHE A 124 -13.42 10.40 -3.56
CA PHE A 124 -14.81 10.23 -3.12
C PHE A 124 -15.02 8.91 -2.37
N ASN A 125 -14.43 7.81 -2.89
CA ASN A 125 -14.62 6.47 -2.32
C ASN A 125 -13.67 6.16 -1.16
N ARG A 126 -12.63 6.97 -0.90
CA ARG A 126 -11.61 6.65 0.11
C ARG A 126 -12.17 6.41 1.51
N LYS A 127 -13.27 7.09 1.87
CA LYS A 127 -13.93 6.93 3.17
C LYS A 127 -14.63 5.58 3.35
N THR A 128 -14.98 4.93 2.25
CA THR A 128 -15.61 3.60 2.26
C THR A 128 -14.59 2.47 2.15
N LEU A 129 -13.33 2.81 1.85
CA LEU A 129 -12.25 1.84 1.83
C LEU A 129 -11.84 1.50 3.26
N ASP A 130 -11.73 0.22 3.54
CA ASP A 130 -11.23 -0.29 4.81
C ASP A 130 -9.69 -0.21 4.88
N ILE A 131 -9.11 0.81 4.22
CA ILE A 131 -7.67 1.03 4.08
C ILE A 131 -7.42 2.54 4.18
N LEU A 132 -6.43 2.93 4.97
CA LEU A 132 -6.00 4.31 5.05
C LEU A 132 -5.43 4.75 3.69
N THR A 133 -6.14 5.67 3.02
CA THR A 133 -5.77 6.17 1.69
C THR A 133 -5.62 7.69 1.73
N ASP A 134 -4.41 8.19 1.53
CA ASP A 134 -4.05 9.61 1.60
C ASP A 134 -3.74 10.24 0.23
N GLY A 135 -3.84 9.47 -0.84
CA GLY A 135 -3.57 9.91 -2.18
C GLY A 135 -3.66 8.83 -3.23
N ALA A 136 -3.29 9.18 -4.44
CA ALA A 136 -3.17 8.27 -5.58
C ALA A 136 -1.80 8.41 -6.24
N VAL A 137 -1.28 7.35 -6.82
CA VAL A 137 -0.07 7.40 -7.63
C VAL A 137 -0.43 7.17 -9.09
N VAL A 138 -0.16 8.18 -9.92
CA VAL A 138 -0.30 8.11 -11.37
C VAL A 138 1.03 7.66 -11.94
N LYS A 139 1.02 6.64 -12.79
CA LYS A 139 2.24 6.09 -13.41
C LYS A 139 2.06 5.99 -14.92
N VAL A 140 3.13 6.23 -15.66
CA VAL A 140 3.16 5.90 -17.10
C VAL A 140 3.02 4.39 -17.24
N ASN A 141 2.08 3.91 -18.07
CA ASN A 141 1.79 2.49 -18.22
C ASN A 141 2.91 1.74 -18.93
N ASP A 142 3.41 2.27 -20.04
CA ASP A 142 4.44 1.67 -20.89
C ASP A 142 5.84 1.79 -20.26
N PHE A 143 6.54 0.67 -20.06
CA PHE A 143 7.86 0.64 -19.43
C PHE A 143 8.97 1.17 -20.34
N SER A 144 8.82 1.08 -21.67
CA SER A 144 9.77 1.68 -22.60
C SER A 144 9.77 3.20 -22.50
N LEU A 145 8.61 3.81 -22.32
CA LEU A 145 8.47 5.24 -22.09
C LEU A 145 9.05 5.64 -20.72
N ARG A 146 8.93 4.80 -19.70
CA ARG A 146 9.56 5.06 -18.39
C ARG A 146 11.08 5.16 -18.49
N ASN A 147 11.68 4.27 -19.26
CA ASN A 147 13.12 4.29 -19.51
C ASN A 147 13.56 5.57 -20.20
N SER A 148 12.78 6.07 -21.17
CA SER A 148 13.06 7.32 -21.87
C SER A 148 12.90 8.56 -20.97
N LEU A 149 11.92 8.56 -20.05
CA LEU A 149 11.72 9.65 -19.09
C LEU A 149 12.78 9.67 -17.99
N GLY A 150 13.29 8.50 -17.64
CA GLY A 150 14.32 8.33 -16.61
C GLY A 150 13.86 8.69 -15.21
N ALA A 151 14.83 9.03 -14.37
CA ALA A 151 14.64 9.43 -12.98
C ALA A 151 15.54 10.62 -12.63
N THR A 152 15.19 11.34 -11.58
CA THR A 152 16.09 12.21 -10.85
C THR A 152 16.83 11.38 -9.78
N ASP A 153 17.77 11.99 -9.07
CA ASP A 153 18.47 11.32 -7.97
C ASP A 153 17.54 10.77 -6.87
N LYS A 154 16.32 11.32 -6.77
CA LYS A 154 15.37 10.99 -5.70
C LYS A 154 14.06 10.37 -6.19
N PHE A 155 13.61 10.70 -7.40
CA PHE A 155 12.26 10.34 -7.86
C PHE A 155 12.25 9.93 -9.33
N PRO A 156 11.42 8.93 -9.70
CA PRO A 156 11.15 8.63 -11.10
C PRO A 156 10.33 9.74 -11.75
N ARG A 157 10.66 10.10 -13.00
CA ARG A 157 9.91 11.11 -13.77
C ARG A 157 8.61 10.56 -14.37
N TRP A 158 8.44 9.26 -14.35
CA TRP A 158 7.28 8.55 -14.89
C TRP A 158 6.20 8.26 -13.84
N ALA A 159 6.37 8.69 -12.60
CA ALA A 159 5.39 8.53 -11.53
C ALA A 159 5.15 9.85 -10.82
N LEU A 160 3.88 10.14 -10.54
CA LEU A 160 3.45 11.33 -9.82
C LEU A 160 2.52 10.92 -8.67
N ALA A 161 2.88 11.30 -7.45
CA ALA A 161 2.01 11.16 -6.30
C ALA A 161 1.06 12.37 -6.22
N PHE A 162 -0.24 12.09 -6.23
CA PHE A 162 -1.29 13.06 -5.98
C PHE A 162 -1.81 12.85 -4.57
N LYS A 163 -1.61 13.81 -3.68
CA LYS A 163 -2.11 13.75 -2.31
C LYS A 163 -3.46 14.42 -2.21
N PHE A 164 -4.39 13.75 -1.51
CA PHE A 164 -5.68 14.34 -1.18
C PHE A 164 -5.51 15.39 -0.07
N GLU A 165 -6.43 16.35 -0.03
CA GLU A 165 -6.47 17.30 1.06
C GLU A 165 -6.70 16.57 2.40
N ALA A 166 -5.95 16.98 3.42
CA ALA A 166 -6.13 16.48 4.78
C ALA A 166 -7.53 16.88 5.27
N GLU A 167 -8.20 15.98 5.99
CA GLU A 167 -9.44 16.36 6.67
C GLU A 167 -9.10 17.30 7.83
N GLU A 168 -9.61 18.51 7.77
CA GLU A 168 -9.50 19.45 8.89
C GLU A 168 -10.49 19.05 9.97
N VAL A 169 -9.99 18.82 11.17
CA VAL A 169 -10.81 18.56 12.35
C VAL A 169 -10.66 19.74 13.29
N THR A 170 -11.76 20.42 13.54
CA THR A 170 -11.81 21.50 14.54
C THR A 170 -11.82 20.88 15.93
N THR A 171 -10.87 21.23 16.77
CA THR A 171 -10.84 20.86 18.18
C THR A 171 -10.75 22.08 19.07
N SER A 172 -11.26 22.01 20.28
CA SER A 172 -11.09 23.07 21.27
C SER A 172 -9.70 22.98 21.93
N LEU A 173 -9.11 24.14 22.25
CA LEU A 173 -7.79 24.20 22.90
C LEU A 173 -7.77 23.42 24.24
N GLY A 174 -8.90 23.38 24.95
CA GLY A 174 -9.07 22.63 26.20
C GLY A 174 -8.88 21.11 26.05
N SER A 175 -9.30 20.52 24.94
CA SER A 175 -9.10 19.09 24.67
C SER A 175 -7.65 18.75 24.29
N LEU A 176 -6.94 19.68 23.68
CA LEU A 176 -5.50 19.55 23.38
C LEU A 176 -4.66 19.55 24.67
N LEU A 177 -4.94 20.47 25.59
CA LEU A 177 -4.20 20.59 26.87
C LEU A 177 -4.40 19.38 27.79
N SER A 178 -5.55 18.71 27.73
CA SER A 178 -5.79 17.49 28.51
C SER A 178 -4.95 16.27 28.05
N GLN A 179 -4.44 16.30 26.82
CA GLN A 179 -3.55 15.24 26.28
C GLN A 179 -2.07 15.46 26.65
N PHE A 180 -1.68 16.70 26.98
CA PHE A 180 -0.34 17.02 27.49
C PHE A 180 -0.42 17.13 29.01
N LYS A 181 -0.47 16.00 29.72
CA LYS A 181 -0.14 15.99 31.16
C LYS A 181 1.36 16.16 31.29
N LEU A 182 1.77 17.33 31.76
CA LEU A 182 3.10 17.58 32.33
C LEU A 182 3.32 16.72 33.56
#